data_c021681e45fc0a91fac5b9fb924dc821
#
_entry.id   c021681e45fc0a91fac5b9fb924dc821
#
_cell.length_a   1.000
_cell.length_b   1.000
_cell.length_c   1.000
_cell.angle_alpha   90.00
_cell.angle_beta   90.00
_cell.angle_gamma   90.00
#
_symmetry.space_group_name_H-M   'P 1'
#
loop_
_entity.id
_entity.type
_entity.pdbx_description
1 polymer ?
#
loop_
_entity_poly.entity_id
_entity_poly.type
_entity_poly.pdbx_seq_one_letter_code
_entity_poly.pdbx_strand_id
1 'polypeptide(L)'
;DGIVRAIEAAADKTISMPADLTEARDAIVAEELDILFYADIGMDVRTYFLAFARLAPVQCVTWGHPDTTGIPNIDYYLSSALIEPDGADADYSETLYPLQTLPTYYLRPKIPGDLKSRDELGLGSAKRIYLCPQSVIKHHPDLDEIVAGILRGDGAAEVLLVEGAVADWTRQVAARMAETIPDVAGRVAPVPRMGPNDFLALMKA
;
A
#
# COMPACT_ATOMS: atom_id res chain seq x y z
N ASP A 1 -2.90 -18.90 -8.77
CA ASP A 1 -2.70 -18.22 -7.49
C ASP A 1 -3.84 -18.60 -6.53
N GLY A 2 -3.52 -18.85 -5.25
CA GLY A 2 -4.49 -19.26 -4.24
C GLY A 2 -5.55 -18.19 -3.94
N ILE A 3 -5.13 -16.92 -3.99
CA ILE A 3 -6.03 -15.77 -3.73
C ILE A 3 -7.03 -15.61 -4.87
N VAL A 4 -6.57 -15.69 -6.12
CA VAL A 4 -7.45 -15.62 -7.30
C VAL A 4 -8.55 -16.69 -7.22
N ARG A 5 -8.16 -17.94 -6.95
CA ARG A 5 -9.14 -19.04 -6.80
C ARG A 5 -10.10 -18.83 -5.64
N ALA A 6 -9.66 -18.21 -4.56
CA ALA A 6 -10.54 -17.92 -3.42
C ALA A 6 -11.56 -16.82 -3.77
N ILE A 7 -11.15 -15.82 -4.53
CA ILE A 7 -12.05 -14.76 -5.03
C ILE A 7 -13.05 -15.35 -6.03
N GLU A 8 -12.57 -16.14 -7.01
CA GLU A 8 -13.43 -16.81 -8.00
C GLU A 8 -14.46 -17.73 -7.35
N ALA A 9 -14.08 -18.43 -6.27
CA ALA A 9 -14.99 -19.32 -5.53
C ALA A 9 -16.01 -18.58 -4.64
N ALA A 10 -15.73 -17.31 -4.29
CA ALA A 10 -16.61 -16.49 -3.46
C ALA A 10 -17.54 -15.59 -4.28
N ALA A 11 -17.22 -15.34 -5.54
CA ALA A 11 -18.02 -14.51 -6.44
C ALA A 11 -19.10 -15.36 -7.13
N ASP A 12 -20.28 -14.76 -7.34
CA ASP A 12 -21.36 -15.41 -8.12
C ASP A 12 -20.97 -15.56 -9.59
N LYS A 13 -20.17 -14.63 -10.11
CA LYS A 13 -19.64 -14.63 -11.48
C LYS A 13 -18.28 -13.96 -11.53
N THR A 14 -17.38 -14.49 -12.34
CA THR A 14 -16.10 -13.87 -12.67
C THR A 14 -15.93 -13.75 -14.18
N ILE A 15 -15.37 -12.63 -14.62
CA ILE A 15 -15.14 -12.34 -16.03
C ILE A 15 -13.69 -11.90 -16.22
N SER A 16 -12.99 -12.55 -17.14
CA SER A 16 -11.68 -12.10 -17.55
C SER A 16 -11.82 -10.84 -18.41
N MET A 17 -11.29 -9.73 -17.93
CA MET A 17 -11.39 -8.46 -18.62
C MET A 17 -10.50 -8.46 -19.88
N PRO A 18 -11.05 -8.14 -21.08
CA PRO A 18 -10.26 -7.97 -22.29
C PRO A 18 -9.16 -6.93 -22.14
N ALA A 19 -8.08 -7.08 -22.92
CA ALA A 19 -6.97 -6.11 -22.90
C ALA A 19 -7.33 -4.81 -23.65
N ASP A 20 -8.14 -4.90 -24.69
CA ASP A 20 -8.65 -3.74 -25.42
C ASP A 20 -9.68 -2.98 -24.58
N LEU A 21 -9.58 -1.66 -24.57
CA LEU A 21 -10.42 -0.82 -23.72
C LEU A 21 -11.89 -0.80 -24.21
N THR A 22 -12.13 -0.90 -25.50
CA THR A 22 -13.47 -0.91 -26.06
C THR A 22 -14.17 -2.24 -25.75
N GLU A 23 -13.47 -3.35 -26.00
CA GLU A 23 -13.99 -4.69 -25.66
C GLU A 23 -14.25 -4.82 -24.14
N ALA A 24 -13.39 -4.23 -23.30
CA ALA A 24 -13.60 -4.21 -21.86
C ALA A 24 -14.85 -3.42 -21.44
N ARG A 25 -15.10 -2.27 -22.07
CA ARG A 25 -16.33 -1.49 -21.87
C ARG A 25 -17.57 -2.28 -22.25
N ASP A 26 -17.54 -2.89 -23.43
CA ASP A 26 -18.66 -3.68 -23.95
C ASP A 26 -18.93 -4.88 -23.02
N ALA A 27 -17.89 -5.53 -22.51
CA ALA A 27 -18.03 -6.64 -21.57
C ALA A 27 -18.67 -6.19 -20.24
N ILE A 28 -18.31 -5.01 -19.72
CA ILE A 28 -18.92 -4.48 -18.48
C ILE A 28 -20.38 -4.08 -18.71
N VAL A 29 -20.65 -3.38 -19.81
CA VAL A 29 -22.02 -2.95 -20.15
C VAL A 29 -22.95 -4.15 -20.33
N ALA A 30 -22.47 -5.23 -20.92
CA ALA A 30 -23.26 -6.47 -21.13
C ALA A 30 -23.67 -7.14 -19.80
N GLU A 31 -23.05 -6.80 -18.67
CA GLU A 31 -23.44 -7.32 -17.35
C GLU A 31 -24.62 -6.57 -16.73
N GLU A 32 -25.05 -5.45 -17.29
CA GLU A 32 -26.19 -4.65 -16.82
C GLU A 32 -26.15 -4.36 -15.30
N LEU A 33 -24.97 -3.97 -14.81
CA LEU A 33 -24.73 -3.74 -13.39
C LEU A 33 -25.54 -2.54 -12.88
N ASP A 34 -26.17 -2.65 -11.72
CA ASP A 34 -26.74 -1.52 -10.99
C ASP A 34 -25.68 -0.63 -10.36
N ILE A 35 -24.61 -1.24 -9.87
CA ILE A 35 -23.48 -0.57 -9.23
C ILE A 35 -22.16 -1.16 -9.77
N LEU A 36 -21.28 -0.30 -10.22
CA LEU A 36 -19.91 -0.66 -10.57
C LEU A 36 -18.94 -0.07 -9.54
N PHE A 37 -18.21 -0.95 -8.85
CA PHE A 37 -17.25 -0.56 -7.84
C PHE A 37 -15.81 -0.78 -8.32
N TYR A 38 -15.04 0.30 -8.37
CA TYR A 38 -13.63 0.27 -8.72
C TYR A 38 -12.76 0.23 -7.44
N ALA A 39 -12.04 -0.84 -7.26
CA ALA A 39 -11.20 -1.03 -6.07
C ALA A 39 -9.78 -0.46 -6.23
N ASP A 40 -9.35 -0.10 -7.44
CA ASP A 40 -7.95 0.16 -7.78
C ASP A 40 -7.70 1.36 -8.72
N ILE A 41 -8.66 2.26 -8.87
CA ILE A 41 -8.45 3.50 -9.64
C ILE A 41 -7.24 4.24 -9.07
N GLY A 42 -6.35 4.66 -9.98
CA GLY A 42 -5.07 5.27 -9.65
C GLY A 42 -3.90 4.30 -9.55
N MET A 43 -4.17 2.99 -9.41
CA MET A 43 -3.16 1.93 -9.38
C MET A 43 -3.06 1.14 -10.67
N ASP A 44 -4.15 1.01 -11.43
CA ASP A 44 -4.18 0.40 -12.76
C ASP A 44 -4.68 1.40 -13.81
N VAL A 45 -3.92 1.51 -14.90
CA VAL A 45 -4.20 2.47 -15.99
C VAL A 45 -5.49 2.13 -16.73
N ARG A 46 -5.85 0.86 -16.86
CA ARG A 46 -7.06 0.44 -17.58
C ARG A 46 -8.32 0.80 -16.83
N THR A 47 -8.37 0.49 -15.54
CA THR A 47 -9.51 0.84 -14.67
C THR A 47 -9.70 2.35 -14.61
N TYR A 48 -8.59 3.12 -14.56
CA TYR A 48 -8.62 4.56 -14.64
C TYR A 48 -9.34 5.05 -15.92
N PHE A 49 -8.95 4.54 -17.11
CA PHE A 49 -9.59 4.94 -18.36
C PHE A 49 -11.01 4.37 -18.56
N LEU A 50 -11.33 3.23 -17.99
CA LEU A 50 -12.70 2.68 -17.99
C LEU A 50 -13.66 3.61 -17.24
N ALA A 51 -13.22 4.19 -16.14
CA ALA A 51 -14.03 5.03 -15.27
C ALA A 51 -14.51 6.34 -15.90
N PHE A 52 -13.87 6.79 -17.01
CA PHE A 52 -14.36 7.92 -17.81
C PHE A 52 -15.62 7.60 -18.62
N ALA A 53 -16.01 6.33 -18.74
CA ALA A 53 -17.29 5.94 -19.34
C ALA A 53 -18.33 5.71 -18.24
N ARG A 54 -19.61 6.00 -18.52
CA ARG A 54 -20.74 5.60 -17.67
C ARG A 54 -21.11 4.16 -18.02
N LEU A 55 -20.61 3.20 -17.25
CA LEU A 55 -20.77 1.77 -17.48
C LEU A 55 -21.82 1.13 -16.55
N ALA A 56 -22.27 1.86 -15.52
CA ALA A 56 -23.36 1.51 -14.64
C ALA A 56 -24.09 2.77 -14.16
N PRO A 57 -25.34 2.67 -13.71
CA PRO A 57 -26.10 3.78 -13.14
C PRO A 57 -25.38 4.46 -11.97
N VAL A 58 -24.72 3.67 -11.10
CA VAL A 58 -23.92 4.15 -9.99
C VAL A 58 -22.50 3.61 -10.11
N GLN A 59 -21.53 4.51 -10.05
CA GLN A 59 -20.10 4.15 -10.07
C GLN A 59 -19.40 4.64 -8.82
N CYS A 60 -18.71 3.75 -8.13
CA CYS A 60 -18.05 4.01 -6.86
C CYS A 60 -16.56 3.68 -6.93
N VAL A 61 -15.78 4.34 -6.10
CA VAL A 61 -14.37 4.09 -5.90
C VAL A 61 -14.05 4.00 -4.41
N THR A 62 -12.92 3.43 -4.07
CA THR A 62 -12.35 3.46 -2.72
C THR A 62 -10.86 3.79 -2.77
N TRP A 63 -10.21 3.82 -1.64
CA TRP A 63 -8.81 4.18 -1.41
C TRP A 63 -7.77 3.18 -1.94
N GLY A 64 -7.99 2.55 -3.08
CA GLY A 64 -6.90 1.92 -3.83
C GLY A 64 -5.78 2.94 -4.12
N HIS A 65 -6.19 4.20 -4.32
CA HIS A 65 -5.36 5.41 -4.25
C HIS A 65 -6.02 6.39 -3.27
N PRO A 66 -5.28 7.12 -2.41
CA PRO A 66 -5.87 7.93 -1.35
C PRO A 66 -6.51 9.25 -1.81
N ASP A 67 -6.21 9.70 -3.03
CA ASP A 67 -6.70 10.98 -3.54
C ASP A 67 -8.05 10.83 -4.25
N THR A 68 -8.84 11.92 -4.30
CA THR A 68 -10.00 12.05 -5.19
C THR A 68 -9.62 11.72 -6.63
N THR A 69 -10.52 11.10 -7.38
CA THR A 69 -10.21 10.70 -8.76
C THR A 69 -10.28 11.86 -9.76
N GLY A 70 -11.10 12.86 -9.50
CA GLY A 70 -11.40 13.93 -10.46
C GLY A 70 -12.18 13.45 -11.68
N ILE A 71 -12.71 12.22 -11.67
CA ILE A 71 -13.40 11.61 -12.82
C ILE A 71 -14.90 11.92 -12.74
N PRO A 72 -15.47 12.61 -13.75
CA PRO A 72 -16.88 13.08 -13.69
C PRO A 72 -17.92 11.97 -13.61
N ASN A 73 -17.56 10.74 -13.96
CA ASN A 73 -18.47 9.58 -13.98
C ASN A 73 -18.33 8.69 -12.73
N ILE A 74 -17.57 9.10 -11.73
CA ILE A 74 -17.56 8.45 -10.41
C ILE A 74 -18.49 9.25 -9.48
N ASP A 75 -19.48 8.57 -8.93
CA ASP A 75 -20.51 9.20 -8.11
C ASP A 75 -20.10 9.26 -6.64
N TYR A 76 -19.49 8.18 -6.12
CA TYR A 76 -19.17 8.06 -4.71
C TYR A 76 -17.71 7.62 -4.49
N TYR A 77 -17.08 8.26 -3.50
CA TYR A 77 -15.84 7.80 -2.91
C TYR A 77 -16.12 7.14 -1.56
N LEU A 78 -15.92 5.83 -1.46
CA LEU A 78 -16.14 5.08 -0.22
C LEU A 78 -14.88 5.15 0.65
N SER A 79 -14.95 5.91 1.74
CA SER A 79 -13.90 6.05 2.72
C SER A 79 -14.36 5.60 4.12
N SER A 80 -13.76 6.09 5.17
CA SER A 80 -14.06 5.72 6.54
C SER A 80 -14.13 6.93 7.47
N ALA A 81 -15.18 6.99 8.28
CA ALA A 81 -15.31 7.98 9.36
C ALA A 81 -14.20 7.86 10.43
N LEU A 82 -13.41 6.77 10.41
CA LEU A 82 -12.28 6.60 11.33
C LEU A 82 -11.01 7.34 10.88
N ILE A 83 -10.94 7.77 9.62
CA ILE A 83 -9.74 8.40 9.04
C ILE A 83 -10.03 9.75 8.41
N GLU A 84 -11.27 10.01 7.99
CA GLU A 84 -11.64 11.30 7.40
C GLU A 84 -11.80 12.37 8.49
N PRO A 85 -11.14 13.52 8.35
CA PRO A 85 -11.37 14.65 9.24
C PRO A 85 -12.71 15.34 8.96
N ASP A 86 -13.16 16.18 9.88
CA ASP A 86 -14.33 17.02 9.67
C ASP A 86 -14.13 17.93 8.45
N GLY A 87 -15.10 17.94 7.54
CA GLY A 87 -15.06 18.75 6.33
C GLY A 87 -14.29 18.14 5.17
N ALA A 88 -13.84 16.90 5.27
CA ALA A 88 -13.10 16.20 4.21
C ALA A 88 -13.87 16.09 2.87
N ASP A 89 -15.18 16.19 2.89
CA ASP A 89 -16.02 16.22 1.69
C ASP A 89 -15.63 17.32 0.70
N ALA A 90 -15.03 18.40 1.17
CA ALA A 90 -14.55 19.50 0.33
C ALA A 90 -13.33 19.11 -0.54
N ASP A 91 -12.61 18.06 -0.19
CA ASP A 91 -11.40 17.60 -0.89
C ASP A 91 -11.72 16.57 -2.00
N TYR A 92 -12.98 16.15 -2.12
CA TYR A 92 -13.42 15.14 -3.08
C TYR A 92 -14.28 15.74 -4.20
N SER A 93 -14.04 15.31 -5.42
CA SER A 93 -14.93 15.61 -6.56
C SER A 93 -16.16 14.72 -6.59
N GLU A 94 -16.07 13.55 -6.00
CA GLU A 94 -17.14 12.59 -5.78
C GLU A 94 -17.94 12.93 -4.51
N THR A 95 -19.10 12.33 -4.35
CA THR A 95 -19.76 12.35 -3.04
C THR A 95 -19.00 11.44 -2.07
N LEU A 96 -18.38 12.01 -1.05
CA LEU A 96 -17.71 11.23 -0.01
C LEU A 96 -18.75 10.45 0.81
N TYR A 97 -18.56 9.14 0.91
CA TYR A 97 -19.38 8.25 1.72
C TYR A 97 -18.51 7.58 2.81
N PRO A 98 -18.47 8.14 4.03
CA PRO A 98 -17.67 7.61 5.12
C PRO A 98 -18.37 6.42 5.79
N LEU A 99 -17.81 5.23 5.62
CA LEU A 99 -18.23 4.02 6.31
C LEU A 99 -17.92 4.11 7.82
N GLN A 100 -18.68 3.43 8.67
CA GLN A 100 -18.39 3.32 10.11
C GLN A 100 -17.24 2.37 10.43
N THR A 101 -16.73 1.65 9.42
CA THR A 101 -15.59 0.75 9.47
C THR A 101 -14.59 1.14 8.39
N LEU A 102 -13.41 0.53 8.38
CA LEU A 102 -12.50 0.65 7.23
C LEU A 102 -13.16 0.02 5.99
N PRO A 103 -12.98 0.59 4.78
CA PRO A 103 -13.50 0.01 3.54
C PRO A 103 -12.78 -1.29 3.13
N THR A 104 -11.71 -1.66 3.83
CA THR A 104 -10.95 -2.89 3.60
C THR A 104 -10.90 -3.74 4.87
N TYR A 105 -10.84 -5.06 4.71
CA TYR A 105 -10.66 -6.00 5.80
C TYR A 105 -9.27 -6.64 5.73
N TYR A 106 -8.47 -6.44 6.78
CA TYR A 106 -7.13 -7.00 6.88
C TYR A 106 -7.14 -8.30 7.66
N LEU A 107 -6.89 -9.41 6.96
CA LEU A 107 -6.65 -10.69 7.62
C LEU A 107 -5.25 -10.71 8.23
N ARG A 108 -5.18 -11.06 9.52
CA ARG A 108 -3.87 -11.31 10.15
C ARG A 108 -3.19 -12.48 9.45
N PRO A 109 -1.96 -12.31 8.93
CA PRO A 109 -1.27 -13.40 8.25
C PRO A 109 -1.01 -14.56 9.21
N LYS A 110 -1.14 -15.78 8.72
CA LYS A 110 -0.72 -16.98 9.46
C LYS A 110 0.80 -16.96 9.57
N ILE A 111 1.31 -16.98 10.79
CA ILE A 111 2.74 -17.01 11.05
C ILE A 111 3.20 -18.47 11.00
N PRO A 112 4.10 -18.85 10.06
CA PRO A 112 4.69 -20.19 10.04
C PRO A 112 5.43 -20.51 11.35
N GLY A 113 5.41 -21.77 11.75
CA GLY A 113 6.09 -22.21 12.98
C GLY A 113 7.62 -22.25 12.87
N ASP A 114 8.14 -22.31 11.64
CA ASP A 114 9.54 -22.46 11.27
C ASP A 114 10.18 -21.17 10.75
N LEU A 115 9.75 -20.03 11.26
CA LEU A 115 10.36 -18.74 10.89
C LEU A 115 11.82 -18.68 11.36
N LYS A 116 12.65 -18.07 10.51
CA LYS A 116 14.03 -17.75 10.88
C LYS A 116 14.12 -16.99 12.19
N SER A 117 15.09 -17.37 13.01
CA SER A 117 15.46 -16.65 14.21
C SER A 117 16.18 -15.34 13.86
N ARG A 118 16.33 -14.47 14.85
CA ARG A 118 17.07 -13.22 14.75
C ARG A 118 18.52 -13.44 14.27
N ASP A 119 19.18 -14.49 14.77
CA ASP A 119 20.56 -14.83 14.41
C ASP A 119 20.65 -15.30 12.96
N GLU A 120 19.71 -16.12 12.49
CA GLU A 120 19.64 -16.57 11.09
C GLU A 120 19.34 -15.42 10.12
N LEU A 121 18.72 -14.34 10.61
CA LEU A 121 18.53 -13.09 9.86
C LEU A 121 19.75 -12.17 9.92
N GLY A 122 20.80 -12.52 10.67
CA GLY A 122 22.02 -11.72 10.81
C GLY A 122 21.86 -10.44 11.65
N LEU A 123 20.79 -10.35 12.48
CA LEU A 123 20.46 -9.12 13.19
C LEU A 123 21.23 -8.92 14.50
N GLY A 124 21.93 -9.93 14.99
CA GLY A 124 22.66 -9.88 16.26
C GLY A 124 21.77 -9.63 17.49
N SER A 125 22.11 -10.21 18.63
CA SER A 125 21.28 -10.15 19.83
C SER A 125 21.41 -8.84 20.64
N ALA A 126 22.47 -8.08 20.44
CA ALA A 126 22.81 -6.92 21.27
C ALA A 126 22.17 -5.59 20.85
N LYS A 127 21.66 -5.50 19.63
CA LYS A 127 21.08 -4.26 19.09
C LYS A 127 19.57 -4.22 19.26
N ARG A 128 19.03 -3.06 19.59
CA ARG A 128 17.60 -2.79 19.43
C ARG A 128 17.32 -2.41 17.98
N ILE A 129 16.40 -3.13 17.35
CA ILE A 129 16.05 -2.93 15.93
C ILE A 129 14.75 -2.15 15.83
N TYR A 130 14.80 -1.06 15.10
CA TYR A 130 13.62 -0.34 14.65
C TYR A 130 13.47 -0.61 13.15
N LEU A 131 12.46 -1.38 12.79
CA LEU A 131 12.22 -1.75 11.41
C LEU A 131 11.26 -0.76 10.76
N CYS A 132 11.66 -0.19 9.61
CA CYS A 132 10.76 0.49 8.70
C CYS A 132 10.40 -0.47 7.55
N PRO A 133 9.25 -1.20 7.66
CA PRO A 133 8.90 -2.26 6.70
C PRO A 133 8.29 -1.70 5.41
N GLN A 134 8.49 -0.44 5.13
CA GLN A 134 7.92 0.24 3.97
C GLN A 134 8.91 0.28 2.80
N SER A 135 8.38 0.33 1.58
CA SER A 135 9.21 0.54 0.39
C SER A 135 9.93 1.89 0.46
N VAL A 136 11.22 1.93 0.15
CA VAL A 136 12.05 3.15 0.20
C VAL A 136 11.52 4.31 -0.65
N ILE A 137 10.77 4.04 -1.71
CA ILE A 137 10.13 5.09 -2.53
C ILE A 137 9.08 5.92 -1.77
N LYS A 138 8.60 5.40 -0.64
CA LYS A 138 7.62 6.08 0.23
C LYS A 138 8.28 6.82 1.39
N HIS A 139 9.62 6.82 1.47
CA HIS A 139 10.34 7.51 2.53
C HIS A 139 10.45 9.00 2.21
N HIS A 140 9.46 9.77 2.67
CA HIS A 140 9.51 11.23 2.60
C HIS A 140 10.74 11.78 3.35
N PRO A 141 11.34 12.91 2.93
CA PRO A 141 12.46 13.53 3.65
C PRO A 141 12.21 13.80 5.14
N ASP A 142 11.00 14.13 5.54
CA ASP A 142 10.64 14.37 6.94
C ASP A 142 10.84 13.12 7.84
N LEU A 143 10.88 11.93 7.25
CA LEU A 143 11.21 10.69 7.97
C LEU A 143 12.63 10.71 8.54
N ASP A 144 13.55 11.45 7.92
CA ASP A 144 14.95 11.49 8.33
C ASP A 144 15.08 12.02 9.77
N GLU A 145 14.34 13.08 10.12
CA GLU A 145 14.33 13.63 11.48
C GLU A 145 13.68 12.69 12.51
N ILE A 146 12.67 11.91 12.10
CA ILE A 146 12.06 10.88 12.96
C ILE A 146 13.09 9.78 13.24
N VAL A 147 13.78 9.31 12.22
CA VAL A 147 14.87 8.32 12.34
C VAL A 147 15.98 8.85 13.23
N ALA A 148 16.40 10.11 13.03
CA ALA A 148 17.40 10.76 13.86
C ALA A 148 16.97 10.84 15.32
N GLY A 149 15.73 11.22 15.59
CA GLY A 149 15.17 11.28 16.95
C GLY A 149 15.23 9.94 17.65
N ILE A 150 14.83 8.86 16.97
CA ILE A 150 14.93 7.48 17.50
C ILE A 150 16.38 7.13 17.83
N LEU A 151 17.29 7.33 16.88
CA LEU A 151 18.69 6.93 17.02
C LEU A 151 19.47 7.77 18.03
N ARG A 152 19.13 9.05 18.21
CA ARG A 152 19.71 9.92 19.24
C ARG A 152 19.18 9.56 20.64
N GLY A 153 17.90 9.21 20.71
CA GLY A 153 17.26 8.80 21.96
C GLY A 153 17.68 7.40 22.45
N ASP A 154 18.11 6.52 21.56
CA ASP A 154 18.54 5.16 21.84
C ASP A 154 19.92 4.87 21.25
N GLY A 155 20.95 4.95 22.07
CA GLY A 155 22.34 4.71 21.66
C GLY A 155 22.64 3.28 21.21
N ALA A 156 21.79 2.29 21.56
CA ALA A 156 21.92 0.88 21.15
C ALA A 156 21.04 0.54 19.93
N ALA A 157 20.29 1.51 19.40
CA ALA A 157 19.38 1.30 18.28
C ALA A 157 20.08 1.21 16.93
N GLU A 158 19.51 0.43 16.06
CA GLU A 158 19.75 0.41 14.60
C GLU A 158 18.40 0.49 13.90
N VAL A 159 18.30 1.31 12.86
CA VAL A 159 17.11 1.38 12.01
C VAL A 159 17.36 0.56 10.76
N LEU A 160 16.44 -0.34 10.45
CA LEU A 160 16.49 -1.16 9.24
C LEU A 160 15.49 -0.64 8.21
N LEU A 161 15.97 -0.43 6.98
CA LEU A 161 15.17 -0.08 5.82
C LEU A 161 15.16 -1.23 4.84
N VAL A 162 13.96 -1.64 4.36
CA VAL A 162 13.87 -2.68 3.34
C VAL A 162 14.25 -2.10 1.97
N GLU A 163 15.22 -2.70 1.29
CA GLU A 163 15.70 -2.24 -0.01
C GLU A 163 14.59 -2.07 -1.05
N GLY A 164 14.74 -1.10 -1.92
CA GLY A 164 13.85 -0.88 -3.06
C GLY A 164 13.98 -1.97 -4.13
N ALA A 165 12.97 -2.08 -4.99
CA ALA A 165 13.03 -2.94 -6.18
C ALA A 165 14.13 -2.52 -7.16
N VAL A 166 14.48 -1.24 -7.15
CA VAL A 166 15.57 -0.64 -7.93
C VAL A 166 16.66 -0.21 -6.94
N ALA A 167 17.86 -0.73 -7.09
CA ALA A 167 18.97 -0.47 -6.16
C ALA A 167 19.29 1.02 -6.01
N ASP A 168 19.05 1.80 -7.06
CA ASP A 168 19.30 3.23 -7.05
C ASP A 168 18.42 3.99 -6.03
N TRP A 169 17.19 3.57 -5.84
CA TRP A 169 16.29 4.19 -4.85
C TRP A 169 16.85 4.07 -3.42
N THR A 170 17.38 2.90 -3.08
CA THR A 170 18.02 2.68 -1.77
C THR A 170 19.25 3.56 -1.62
N ARG A 171 20.09 3.67 -2.67
CA ARG A 171 21.27 4.55 -2.64
C ARG A 171 20.92 6.01 -2.47
N GLN A 172 19.85 6.50 -3.14
CA GLN A 172 19.40 7.89 -3.04
C GLN A 172 18.91 8.21 -1.61
N VAL A 173 18.12 7.31 -1.00
CA VAL A 173 17.67 7.50 0.39
C VAL A 173 18.85 7.48 1.35
N ALA A 174 19.79 6.56 1.20
CA ALA A 174 20.98 6.48 2.03
C ALA A 174 21.88 7.75 1.89
N ALA A 175 22.08 8.23 0.66
CA ALA A 175 22.84 9.46 0.40
C ALA A 175 22.16 10.68 1.05
N ARG A 176 20.84 10.83 0.90
CA ARG A 176 20.07 11.89 1.55
C ARG A 176 20.23 11.84 3.07
N MET A 177 20.06 10.67 3.69
CA MET A 177 20.21 10.52 5.14
C MET A 177 21.65 10.82 5.61
N ALA A 178 22.66 10.48 4.81
CA ALA A 178 24.04 10.86 5.13
C ALA A 178 24.27 12.37 5.14
N GLU A 179 23.49 13.13 4.39
CA GLU A 179 23.53 14.60 4.35
C GLU A 179 22.67 15.23 5.44
N THR A 180 21.47 14.71 5.66
CA THR A 180 20.47 15.32 6.56
C THR A 180 20.69 14.96 8.03
N ILE A 181 21.17 13.72 8.31
CA ILE A 181 21.38 13.19 9.67
C ILE A 181 22.75 12.54 9.83
N PRO A 182 23.86 13.22 9.48
CA PRO A 182 25.21 12.64 9.37
C PRO A 182 25.71 12.02 10.69
N ASP A 183 25.28 12.52 11.82
CA ASP A 183 25.68 12.04 13.16
C ASP A 183 25.16 10.62 13.47
N VAL A 184 24.06 10.22 12.88
CA VAL A 184 23.41 8.92 13.15
C VAL A 184 23.19 8.05 11.91
N ALA A 185 23.44 8.55 10.71
CA ALA A 185 23.21 7.83 9.46
C ALA A 185 23.93 6.48 9.39
N GLY A 186 25.10 6.34 10.02
CA GLY A 186 25.84 5.09 10.12
C GLY A 186 25.13 3.96 10.90
N ARG A 187 24.00 4.26 11.55
CA ARG A 187 23.14 3.29 12.23
C ARG A 187 21.83 3.02 11.49
N VAL A 188 21.72 3.50 10.27
CA VAL A 188 20.65 3.14 9.33
C VAL A 188 21.20 2.11 8.35
N ALA A 189 20.65 0.91 8.36
CA ALA A 189 21.13 -0.19 7.54
C ALA A 189 20.06 -0.67 6.56
N PRO A 190 20.37 -0.82 5.27
CA PRO A 190 19.48 -1.49 4.33
C PRO A 190 19.47 -3.00 4.61
N VAL A 191 18.29 -3.61 4.50
CA VAL A 191 18.14 -5.07 4.47
C VAL A 191 17.59 -5.50 3.12
N PRO A 192 18.09 -6.61 2.54
CA PRO A 192 17.64 -7.06 1.23
C PRO A 192 16.15 -7.32 1.18
N ARG A 193 15.53 -7.12 0.03
CA ARG A 193 14.19 -7.64 -0.23
C ARG A 193 14.16 -9.15 -0.07
N MET A 194 13.14 -9.65 0.56
CA MET A 194 13.04 -11.06 0.93
C MET A 194 11.63 -11.61 0.64
N GLY A 195 11.51 -12.93 0.66
CA GLY A 195 10.22 -13.60 0.52
C GLY A 195 9.30 -13.36 1.73
N PRO A 196 7.99 -13.66 1.59
CA PRO A 196 6.99 -13.35 2.63
C PRO A 196 7.32 -13.96 4.01
N ASN A 197 7.82 -15.20 4.07
CA ASN A 197 8.15 -15.85 5.34
C ASN A 197 9.34 -15.20 6.04
N ASP A 198 10.39 -14.85 5.30
CA ASP A 198 11.56 -14.15 5.85
C ASP A 198 11.18 -12.72 6.29
N PHE A 199 10.28 -12.07 5.56
CA PHE A 199 9.76 -10.76 5.94
C PHE A 199 8.92 -10.83 7.23
N LEU A 200 8.08 -11.86 7.39
CA LEU A 200 7.37 -12.11 8.64
C LEU A 200 8.32 -12.43 9.80
N ALA A 201 9.41 -13.16 9.53
CA ALA A 201 10.45 -13.43 10.51
C ALA A 201 11.14 -12.12 10.94
N LEU A 202 11.49 -11.26 10.00
CA LEU A 202 12.08 -9.94 10.26
C LEU A 202 11.15 -9.05 11.11
N MET A 203 9.85 -9.03 10.80
CA MET A 203 8.86 -8.26 11.56
C MET A 203 8.62 -8.79 12.99
N LYS A 204 8.93 -10.05 13.23
CA LYS A 204 8.78 -10.71 14.54
C LYS A 204 10.04 -10.55 15.40
N ALA A 205 11.21 -10.39 14.77
CA ALA A 205 12.53 -10.31 15.41
C ALA A 205 12.73 -9.04 16.22
#